data_b3392d6662bfdb4b06915ef9c661d97a
#
_entry.id   b3392d6662bfdb4b06915ef9c661d97a
#
_cell.length_a   1.000
_cell.length_b   1.000
_cell.length_c   1.000
_cell.angle_alpha   90.00
_cell.angle_beta   90.00
_cell.angle_gamma   90.00
#
_symmetry.space_group_name_H-M   'P 1'
#
loop_
_entity.id
_entity.type
_entity.pdbx_description
1 polymer ?
#
loop_
_entity_poly.entity_id
_entity_poly.type
_entity_poly.pdbx_seq_one_letter_code
_entity_poly.pdbx_strand_id
1 'polypeptide(L)'
;MDAPFSPAASSPADGGELFVDMMSQPSRACCFFVHLARLPLTRRQVILGRKEQLLDSFPNPLKQVPCLVERDGFVLPESSAILKYLADRHAVADHWYPRELRARGRVNAALDWQHFSLRRGAAGVTWFSLIARNMGMKTDPGMARAMLNVLRGALGKLEKTWLTDEAPFMMGSSQPCIADLLVSEVCFFVNNVDPARVPNPALSTRRKSSTSRSSRRSTRTLGCLPRWMRCSGTITRGSPGS
;
A
#
# COMPACT_ATOMS: atom_id res chain seq x y z
N MET A 1 -1.87 -19.58 -27.18
CA MET A 1 -1.98 -20.67 -26.18
C MET A 1 -1.18 -20.23 -24.98
N ASP A 2 -1.87 -19.74 -23.94
CA ASP A 2 -1.24 -19.25 -22.74
C ASP A 2 -0.79 -20.43 -21.90
N ALA A 3 0.51 -20.49 -21.60
CA ALA A 3 1.05 -21.51 -20.73
C ALA A 3 0.36 -21.41 -19.35
N PRO A 4 -0.19 -22.49 -18.81
CA PRO A 4 -0.81 -22.45 -17.49
C PRO A 4 0.21 -22.05 -16.44
N PHE A 5 -0.26 -21.36 -15.37
CA PHE A 5 0.55 -21.16 -14.17
C PHE A 5 1.08 -22.52 -13.71
N SER A 6 2.31 -22.83 -14.13
CA SER A 6 2.94 -24.09 -13.77
C SER A 6 3.36 -24.02 -12.31
N PRO A 7 2.96 -24.97 -11.45
CA PRO A 7 3.45 -25.00 -10.09
C PRO A 7 4.97 -25.20 -10.14
N ALA A 8 5.73 -24.21 -9.62
CA ALA A 8 7.17 -24.38 -9.49
C ALA A 8 7.44 -25.53 -8.53
N ALA A 9 8.20 -26.51 -9.02
CA ALA A 9 8.67 -27.64 -8.24
C ALA A 9 9.64 -27.16 -7.15
N SER A 10 9.15 -26.84 -5.99
CA SER A 10 9.87 -26.87 -4.72
C SER A 10 8.85 -26.90 -3.59
N SER A 11 8.81 -28.00 -2.87
CA SER A 11 7.98 -28.21 -1.70
C SER A 11 8.49 -27.33 -0.56
N PRO A 12 7.83 -26.22 -0.21
CA PRO A 12 8.03 -25.64 1.09
C PRO A 12 7.15 -26.41 2.09
N ALA A 13 7.73 -26.71 3.23
CA ALA A 13 7.01 -27.27 4.36
C ALA A 13 5.84 -26.35 4.74
N ASP A 14 4.65 -26.92 4.87
CA ASP A 14 3.43 -26.39 5.51
C ASP A 14 2.83 -25.03 5.08
N GLY A 15 3.33 -24.37 4.06
CA GLY A 15 2.85 -23.06 3.63
C GLY A 15 2.09 -23.07 2.31
N GLY A 16 1.09 -22.19 2.18
CA GLY A 16 0.38 -21.89 0.94
C GLY A 16 1.18 -20.99 -0.02
N GLU A 17 0.51 -20.48 -1.02
CA GLU A 17 1.05 -19.57 -2.02
C GLU A 17 0.42 -18.17 -1.92
N LEU A 18 1.23 -17.13 -1.96
CA LEU A 18 0.77 -15.76 -1.98
C LEU A 18 1.03 -15.13 -3.36
N PHE A 19 -0.04 -14.97 -4.14
CA PHE A 19 -0.02 -14.35 -5.47
C PHE A 19 0.01 -12.84 -5.35
N VAL A 20 1.03 -12.20 -5.91
CA VAL A 20 1.32 -10.78 -5.69
C VAL A 20 1.90 -10.11 -6.93
N ASP A 21 1.67 -8.80 -7.05
CA ASP A 21 2.46 -7.91 -7.89
C ASP A 21 3.10 -6.83 -7.01
N MET A 22 4.41 -6.62 -7.12
CA MET A 22 5.13 -5.65 -6.29
C MET A 22 4.79 -4.18 -6.63
N MET A 23 4.09 -3.91 -7.74
CA MET A 23 3.49 -2.60 -8.02
C MET A 23 2.24 -2.35 -7.16
N SER A 24 1.60 -3.41 -6.66
CA SER A 24 0.42 -3.34 -5.81
C SER A 24 0.80 -3.06 -4.35
N GLN A 25 0.36 -1.94 -3.81
CA GLN A 25 0.56 -1.56 -2.39
C GLN A 25 0.08 -2.66 -1.42
N PRO A 26 -1.16 -3.19 -1.54
CA PRO A 26 -1.62 -4.24 -0.64
C PRO A 26 -0.85 -5.55 -0.80
N SER A 27 -0.32 -5.86 -1.98
CA SER A 27 0.56 -7.01 -2.17
C SER A 27 1.86 -6.86 -1.39
N ARG A 28 2.48 -5.68 -1.44
CA ARG A 28 3.70 -5.40 -0.67
C ARG A 28 3.45 -5.51 0.83
N ALA A 29 2.34 -4.98 1.34
CA ALA A 29 1.99 -5.11 2.76
C ALA A 29 1.90 -6.57 3.21
N CYS A 30 1.26 -7.43 2.41
CA CYS A 30 1.21 -8.87 2.69
C CYS A 30 2.60 -9.52 2.61
N CYS A 31 3.43 -9.16 1.62
CA CYS A 31 4.80 -9.66 1.52
C CYS A 31 5.65 -9.26 2.74
N PHE A 32 5.55 -8.01 3.19
CA PHE A 32 6.24 -7.55 4.40
C PHE A 32 5.80 -8.31 5.63
N PHE A 33 4.50 -8.52 5.80
CA PHE A 33 3.99 -9.31 6.92
C PHE A 33 4.53 -10.74 6.91
N VAL A 34 4.45 -11.42 5.77
CA VAL A 34 5.00 -12.78 5.60
C VAL A 34 6.48 -12.83 5.97
N HIS A 35 7.26 -11.84 5.51
CA HIS A 35 8.68 -11.76 5.81
C HIS A 35 8.97 -11.46 7.30
N LEU A 36 8.32 -10.45 7.89
CA LEU A 36 8.55 -10.02 9.26
C LEU A 36 8.09 -11.06 10.29
N ALA A 37 6.97 -11.72 10.02
CA ALA A 37 6.45 -12.79 10.86
C ALA A 37 7.05 -14.17 10.52
N ARG A 38 7.97 -14.24 9.54
CA ARG A 38 8.66 -15.46 9.08
C ARG A 38 7.70 -16.59 8.73
N LEU A 39 6.61 -16.25 8.01
CA LEU A 39 5.59 -17.22 7.65
C LEU A 39 6.06 -18.12 6.49
N PRO A 40 5.72 -19.43 6.50
CA PRO A 40 6.18 -20.40 5.52
C PRO A 40 5.34 -20.35 4.22
N LEU A 41 5.23 -19.18 3.60
CA LEU A 41 4.48 -18.97 2.37
C LEU A 41 5.40 -18.79 1.17
N THR A 42 5.03 -19.38 0.04
CA THR A 42 5.71 -19.16 -1.24
C THR A 42 5.11 -17.97 -1.97
N ARG A 43 5.95 -17.01 -2.34
CA ARG A 43 5.51 -15.88 -3.16
C ARG A 43 5.40 -16.28 -4.64
N ARG A 44 4.22 -16.04 -5.23
CA ARG A 44 3.97 -16.18 -6.68
C ARG A 44 3.83 -14.80 -7.30
N GLN A 45 4.74 -14.49 -8.22
CA GLN A 45 4.69 -13.24 -8.97
C GLN A 45 3.57 -13.28 -10.00
N VAL A 46 2.76 -12.22 -10.03
CA VAL A 46 1.73 -11.94 -11.05
C VAL A 46 2.07 -10.59 -11.67
N ILE A 47 2.11 -10.48 -12.98
CA ILE A 47 2.45 -9.24 -13.67
C ILE A 47 1.17 -8.58 -14.17
N LEU A 48 0.66 -7.61 -13.40
CA LEU A 48 -0.57 -6.86 -13.71
C LEU A 48 -0.50 -6.17 -15.07
N GLY A 49 0.68 -5.65 -15.43
CA GLY A 49 0.92 -5.02 -16.73
C GLY A 49 0.74 -5.96 -17.93
N ARG A 50 0.87 -7.27 -17.72
CA ARG A 50 0.60 -8.33 -18.70
C ARG A 50 -0.80 -8.92 -18.57
N LYS A 51 -1.62 -8.39 -17.67
CA LYS A 51 -2.99 -8.86 -17.40
C LYS A 51 -3.05 -10.34 -16.94
N GLU A 52 -1.98 -10.86 -16.34
CA GLU A 52 -1.91 -12.26 -15.89
C GLU A 52 -2.98 -12.60 -14.85
N GLN A 53 -3.45 -11.62 -14.08
CA GLN A 53 -4.56 -11.79 -13.15
C GLN A 53 -5.91 -12.07 -13.83
N LEU A 54 -6.03 -11.82 -15.14
CA LEU A 54 -7.25 -12.06 -15.90
C LEU A 54 -7.31 -13.44 -16.52
N LEU A 55 -6.21 -14.22 -16.48
CA LEU A 55 -6.19 -15.59 -17.00
C LEU A 55 -7.18 -16.48 -16.24
N ASP A 56 -7.76 -17.44 -16.93
CA ASP A 56 -8.69 -18.42 -16.29
C ASP A 56 -7.98 -19.26 -15.23
N SER A 57 -6.70 -19.52 -15.42
CA SER A 57 -5.83 -20.24 -14.47
C SER A 57 -5.50 -19.45 -13.20
N PHE A 58 -5.79 -18.14 -13.15
CA PHE A 58 -5.54 -17.35 -11.96
C PHE A 58 -6.58 -17.65 -10.87
N PRO A 59 -6.14 -18.04 -9.65
CA PRO A 59 -7.02 -18.66 -8.66
C PRO A 59 -8.06 -17.72 -8.06
N ASN A 60 -7.80 -16.39 -8.03
CA ASN A 60 -8.72 -15.43 -7.42
C ASN A 60 -9.91 -15.12 -8.35
N PRO A 61 -11.16 -15.45 -7.97
CA PRO A 61 -12.33 -15.15 -8.79
C PRO A 61 -12.56 -13.64 -8.98
N LEU A 62 -12.05 -12.81 -8.08
CA LEU A 62 -12.11 -11.34 -8.21
C LEU A 62 -11.05 -10.77 -9.17
N LYS A 63 -10.14 -11.61 -9.70
CA LYS A 63 -9.09 -11.21 -10.65
C LYS A 63 -8.21 -10.07 -10.13
N GLN A 64 -7.89 -10.10 -8.83
CA GLN A 64 -7.10 -9.07 -8.13
C GLN A 64 -5.97 -9.69 -7.31
N VAL A 65 -4.93 -8.92 -7.05
CA VAL A 65 -3.84 -9.25 -6.14
C VAL A 65 -3.83 -8.28 -4.94
N PRO A 66 -3.40 -8.76 -3.73
CA PRO A 66 -2.92 -10.11 -3.43
C PRO A 66 -4.02 -11.15 -3.33
N CYS A 67 -3.63 -12.42 -3.46
CA CYS A 67 -4.49 -13.56 -3.23
C CYS A 67 -3.68 -14.66 -2.52
N LEU A 68 -4.22 -15.21 -1.44
CA LEU A 68 -3.67 -16.35 -0.75
C LEU A 68 -4.35 -17.63 -1.26
N VAL A 69 -3.55 -18.66 -1.51
CA VAL A 69 -4.04 -20.00 -1.84
C VAL A 69 -3.35 -20.99 -0.91
N GLU A 70 -4.11 -21.72 -0.12
CA GLU A 70 -3.59 -22.79 0.72
C GLU A 70 -3.52 -24.13 -0.03
N ARG A 71 -2.82 -25.10 0.53
CA ARG A 71 -2.60 -26.41 -0.09
C ARG A 71 -3.87 -27.23 -0.28
N ASP A 72 -4.85 -27.05 0.60
CA ASP A 72 -6.15 -27.70 0.52
C ASP A 72 -7.09 -27.08 -0.52
N GLY A 73 -6.61 -26.03 -1.23
CA GLY A 73 -7.37 -25.30 -2.23
C GLY A 73 -8.17 -24.14 -1.68
N PHE A 74 -8.06 -23.80 -0.38
CA PHE A 74 -8.68 -22.59 0.15
C PHE A 74 -8.08 -21.34 -0.48
N VAL A 75 -8.95 -20.50 -1.05
CA VAL A 75 -8.58 -19.26 -1.72
C VAL A 75 -9.11 -18.06 -0.94
N LEU A 76 -8.22 -17.15 -0.55
CA LEU A 76 -8.59 -15.94 0.19
C LEU A 76 -8.12 -14.69 -0.55
N PRO A 77 -9.03 -13.88 -1.09
CA PRO A 77 -8.75 -12.54 -1.57
C PRO A 77 -8.75 -11.52 -0.42
N GLU A 78 -8.50 -10.24 -0.75
CA GLU A 78 -8.50 -9.08 0.13
C GLU A 78 -7.32 -9.04 1.12
N SER A 79 -6.46 -8.05 0.96
CA SER A 79 -5.22 -7.92 1.76
C SER A 79 -5.47 -7.84 3.27
N SER A 80 -6.52 -7.14 3.70
CA SER A 80 -6.84 -7.05 5.13
C SER A 80 -7.34 -8.39 5.69
N ALA A 81 -8.10 -9.15 4.90
CA ALA A 81 -8.54 -10.50 5.26
C ALA A 81 -7.36 -11.46 5.33
N ILE A 82 -6.47 -11.42 4.33
CA ILE A 82 -5.24 -12.22 4.29
C ILE A 82 -4.37 -11.97 5.51
N LEU A 83 -4.13 -10.70 5.86
CA LEU A 83 -3.30 -10.34 7.02
C LEU A 83 -3.91 -10.83 8.33
N LYS A 84 -5.22 -10.65 8.54
CA LYS A 84 -5.94 -11.14 9.72
C LYS A 84 -5.87 -12.67 9.82
N TYR A 85 -6.19 -13.34 8.71
CA TYR A 85 -6.18 -14.79 8.63
C TYR A 85 -4.80 -15.38 8.94
N LEU A 86 -3.76 -14.85 8.31
CA LEU A 86 -2.39 -15.31 8.54
C LEU A 86 -1.93 -15.06 9.97
N ALA A 87 -2.33 -13.93 10.57
CA ALA A 87 -1.99 -13.61 11.96
C ALA A 87 -2.61 -14.62 12.94
N ASP A 88 -3.87 -14.95 12.76
CA ASP A 88 -4.58 -15.95 13.60
C ASP A 88 -4.10 -17.38 13.30
N ARG A 89 -3.95 -17.73 12.00
CA ARG A 89 -3.55 -19.09 11.53
C ARG A 89 -2.17 -19.51 12.06
N HIS A 90 -1.23 -18.59 12.08
CA HIS A 90 0.16 -18.86 12.48
C HIS A 90 0.48 -18.40 13.91
N ALA A 91 -0.52 -17.98 14.68
CA ALA A 91 -0.37 -17.53 16.07
C ALA A 91 0.83 -16.58 16.26
N VAL A 92 0.98 -15.59 15.38
CA VAL A 92 2.06 -14.61 15.43
C VAL A 92 2.06 -13.80 16.73
N ALA A 93 3.11 -13.00 16.96
CA ALA A 93 3.18 -12.10 18.11
C ALA A 93 1.95 -11.20 18.20
N ASP A 94 1.37 -11.06 19.39
CA ASP A 94 0.05 -10.48 19.65
C ASP A 94 -0.08 -9.03 19.15
N HIS A 95 1.01 -8.28 19.10
CA HIS A 95 1.00 -6.90 18.61
C HIS A 95 0.56 -6.77 17.14
N TRP A 96 0.78 -7.80 16.29
CA TRP A 96 0.38 -7.76 14.90
C TRP A 96 -1.14 -7.73 14.74
N TYR A 97 -1.85 -8.57 15.47
CA TYR A 97 -3.32 -8.63 15.47
C TYR A 97 -3.81 -9.12 16.83
N PRO A 98 -4.05 -8.21 17.79
CA PRO A 98 -4.30 -8.53 19.18
C PRO A 98 -5.45 -9.50 19.41
N ARG A 99 -5.29 -10.40 20.38
CA ARG A 99 -6.36 -11.31 20.83
C ARG A 99 -7.37 -10.59 21.72
N GLU A 100 -6.94 -9.56 22.43
CA GLU A 100 -7.85 -8.73 23.24
C GLU A 100 -8.86 -8.02 22.32
N LEU A 101 -10.14 -8.17 22.62
CA LEU A 101 -11.26 -7.80 21.75
C LEU A 101 -11.28 -6.30 21.41
N ARG A 102 -11.03 -5.43 22.39
CA ARG A 102 -11.06 -3.98 22.17
C ARG A 102 -9.87 -3.51 21.35
N ALA A 103 -8.69 -4.04 21.61
CA ALA A 103 -7.50 -3.75 20.81
C ALA A 103 -7.67 -4.26 19.38
N ARG A 104 -8.16 -5.49 19.21
CA ARG A 104 -8.50 -6.06 17.90
C ARG A 104 -9.55 -5.22 17.16
N GLY A 105 -10.57 -4.76 17.86
CA GLY A 105 -11.59 -3.86 17.31
C GLY A 105 -11.01 -2.56 16.77
N ARG A 106 -10.03 -1.97 17.47
CA ARG A 106 -9.32 -0.77 17.00
C ARG A 106 -8.51 -1.05 15.74
N VAL A 107 -7.81 -2.17 15.66
CA VAL A 107 -7.07 -2.59 14.45
C VAL A 107 -8.03 -2.77 13.28
N ASN A 108 -9.18 -3.42 13.48
CA ASN A 108 -10.20 -3.59 12.46
C ASN A 108 -10.74 -2.25 11.96
N ALA A 109 -11.06 -1.34 12.88
CA ALA A 109 -11.52 0.01 12.52
C ALA A 109 -10.47 0.78 11.69
N ALA A 110 -9.18 0.64 12.03
CA ALA A 110 -8.10 1.24 11.27
C ALA A 110 -7.98 0.65 9.85
N LEU A 111 -8.12 -0.67 9.70
CA LEU A 111 -8.09 -1.36 8.42
C LEU A 111 -9.25 -0.94 7.51
N ASP A 112 -10.47 -0.87 8.04
CA ASP A 112 -11.64 -0.47 7.27
C ASP A 112 -11.56 1.01 6.87
N TRP A 113 -11.16 1.88 7.79
CA TRP A 113 -10.93 3.29 7.50
C TRP A 113 -9.83 3.49 6.45
N GLN A 114 -8.71 2.78 6.56
CA GLN A 114 -7.60 2.85 5.62
C GLN A 114 -8.07 2.47 4.21
N HIS A 115 -8.79 1.38 4.07
CA HIS A 115 -9.27 0.90 2.77
C HIS A 115 -10.19 1.91 2.09
N PHE A 116 -11.19 2.40 2.81
CA PHE A 116 -12.21 3.28 2.24
C PHE A 116 -11.75 4.73 2.08
N SER A 117 -10.91 5.23 2.97
CA SER A 117 -10.53 6.65 2.99
C SER A 117 -9.14 6.89 2.39
N LEU A 118 -8.09 6.40 3.05
CA LEU A 118 -6.70 6.71 2.67
C LEU A 118 -6.34 6.07 1.32
N ARG A 119 -6.58 4.78 1.18
CA ARG A 119 -6.25 4.03 -0.04
C ARG A 119 -7.08 4.51 -1.23
N ARG A 120 -8.37 4.79 -1.04
CA ARG A 120 -9.24 5.33 -2.10
C ARG A 120 -8.69 6.63 -2.67
N GLY A 121 -8.30 7.55 -1.80
CA GLY A 121 -7.71 8.84 -2.22
C GLY A 121 -6.40 8.65 -2.98
N ALA A 122 -5.48 7.86 -2.42
CA ALA A 122 -4.17 7.60 -3.03
C ALA A 122 -4.28 6.85 -4.37
N ALA A 123 -5.06 5.78 -4.42
CA ALA A 123 -5.27 5.00 -5.64
C ALA A 123 -5.97 5.85 -6.73
N GLY A 124 -6.94 6.67 -6.34
CA GLY A 124 -7.62 7.57 -7.27
C GLY A 124 -6.69 8.63 -7.85
N VAL A 125 -5.87 9.29 -7.02
CA VAL A 125 -4.84 10.23 -7.51
C VAL A 125 -3.92 9.55 -8.49
N THR A 126 -3.41 8.37 -8.16
CA THR A 126 -2.51 7.61 -9.04
C THR A 126 -3.18 7.22 -10.35
N TRP A 127 -4.40 6.72 -10.28
CA TRP A 127 -5.14 6.31 -11.47
C TRP A 127 -5.32 7.48 -12.43
N PHE A 128 -5.92 8.58 -11.96
CA PHE A 128 -6.24 9.71 -12.82
C PHE A 128 -5.04 10.55 -13.26
N SER A 129 -3.97 10.59 -12.44
CA SER A 129 -2.80 11.41 -12.75
C SER A 129 -1.71 10.67 -13.53
N LEU A 130 -1.63 9.35 -13.39
CA LEU A 130 -0.51 8.57 -13.94
C LEU A 130 -0.98 7.38 -14.79
N ILE A 131 -1.73 6.43 -14.22
CA ILE A 131 -1.98 5.14 -14.89
C ILE A 131 -2.85 5.33 -16.14
N ALA A 132 -4.00 5.95 -16.02
CA ALA A 132 -4.93 6.14 -17.12
C ALA A 132 -4.29 6.97 -18.25
N ARG A 133 -3.48 7.97 -17.92
CA ARG A 133 -2.73 8.77 -18.91
C ARG A 133 -1.71 7.93 -19.66
N ASN A 134 -0.95 7.09 -18.95
CA ASN A 134 0.02 6.21 -19.59
C ASN A 134 -0.64 5.13 -20.48
N MET A 135 -1.91 4.81 -20.20
CA MET A 135 -2.73 3.93 -21.05
C MET A 135 -3.41 4.67 -22.21
N GLY A 136 -3.12 5.96 -22.42
CA GLY A 136 -3.72 6.78 -23.48
C GLY A 136 -5.21 7.12 -23.23
N MET A 137 -5.72 6.90 -22.01
CA MET A 137 -7.11 7.21 -21.67
C MET A 137 -7.30 8.71 -21.42
N LYS A 138 -8.41 9.24 -21.89
CA LYS A 138 -8.82 10.60 -21.50
C LYS A 138 -9.24 10.60 -20.03
N THR A 139 -8.64 11.48 -19.24
CA THR A 139 -8.96 11.63 -17.82
C THR A 139 -9.55 13.00 -17.55
N ASP A 140 -10.53 13.04 -16.65
CA ASP A 140 -11.07 14.30 -16.16
C ASP A 140 -10.15 14.85 -15.03
N PRO A 141 -9.56 16.03 -15.22
CA PRO A 141 -8.76 16.68 -14.17
C PRO A 141 -9.54 16.97 -12.89
N GLY A 142 -10.87 17.11 -12.98
CA GLY A 142 -11.76 17.28 -11.84
C GLY A 142 -11.77 16.05 -10.95
N MET A 143 -11.75 14.86 -11.52
CA MET A 143 -11.68 13.60 -10.76
C MET A 143 -10.35 13.44 -10.02
N ALA A 144 -9.24 13.77 -10.67
CA ALA A 144 -7.92 13.74 -10.00
C ALA A 144 -7.90 14.69 -8.79
N ARG A 145 -8.49 15.89 -8.94
CA ARG A 145 -8.60 16.87 -7.85
C ARG A 145 -9.52 16.39 -6.73
N ALA A 146 -10.66 15.80 -7.06
CA ALA A 146 -11.57 15.23 -6.07
C ALA A 146 -10.86 14.15 -5.24
N MET A 147 -10.13 13.25 -5.88
CA MET A 147 -9.35 12.21 -5.19
C MET A 147 -8.22 12.79 -4.34
N LEU A 148 -7.58 13.86 -4.80
CA LEU A 148 -6.57 14.57 -4.01
C LEU A 148 -7.16 15.19 -2.73
N ASN A 149 -8.36 15.73 -2.80
CA ASN A 149 -9.05 16.26 -1.61
C ASN A 149 -9.42 15.13 -0.64
N VAL A 150 -9.89 13.98 -1.14
CA VAL A 150 -10.12 12.79 -0.32
C VAL A 150 -8.83 12.35 0.38
N LEU A 151 -7.72 12.28 -0.37
CA LEU A 151 -6.41 11.90 0.18
C LEU A 151 -5.94 12.88 1.26
N ARG A 152 -6.01 14.20 1.01
CA ARG A 152 -5.62 15.22 2.00
C ARG A 152 -6.44 15.13 3.29
N GLY A 153 -7.75 14.95 3.15
CA GLY A 153 -8.63 14.74 4.30
C GLY A 153 -8.30 13.48 5.09
N ALA A 154 -7.96 12.40 4.39
CA ALA A 154 -7.54 11.15 5.02
C ALA A 154 -6.18 11.29 5.73
N LEU A 155 -5.20 11.93 5.12
CA LEU A 155 -3.89 12.19 5.75
C LEU A 155 -4.03 13.04 7.03
N GLY A 156 -4.88 14.07 7.01
CA GLY A 156 -5.15 14.86 8.21
C GLY A 156 -5.83 14.06 9.33
N LYS A 157 -6.68 13.08 9.00
CA LYS A 157 -7.26 12.15 9.97
C LYS A 157 -6.24 11.13 10.47
N LEU A 158 -5.35 10.66 9.59
CA LEU A 158 -4.24 9.78 9.97
C LEU A 158 -3.41 10.42 11.09
N GLU A 159 -2.99 11.67 10.89
CA GLU A 159 -2.18 12.41 11.86
C GLU A 159 -2.93 12.69 13.18
N LYS A 160 -4.19 13.08 13.10
CA LYS A 160 -4.95 13.54 14.28
C LYS A 160 -5.59 12.43 15.09
N THR A 161 -5.87 11.27 14.46
CA THR A 161 -6.69 10.23 15.08
C THR A 161 -5.93 8.92 15.28
N TRP A 162 -5.10 8.54 14.29
CA TRP A 162 -4.47 7.23 14.26
C TRP A 162 -3.02 7.24 14.73
N LEU A 163 -2.33 8.36 14.54
CA LEU A 163 -0.95 8.56 15.00
C LEU A 163 -0.97 9.46 16.23
N THR A 164 -0.09 9.20 17.18
CA THR A 164 0.15 10.07 18.33
C THR A 164 1.62 10.49 18.35
N ASP A 165 1.92 11.63 18.98
CA ASP A 165 3.29 12.10 19.11
C ASP A 165 4.12 11.23 20.07
N GLU A 166 3.45 10.45 20.93
CA GLU A 166 4.05 9.68 22.01
C GLU A 166 4.54 8.30 21.56
N ALA A 167 4.02 7.77 20.45
CA ALA A 167 4.32 6.41 20.00
C ALA A 167 4.62 6.35 18.50
N PRO A 168 5.52 5.44 18.07
CA PRO A 168 5.94 5.37 16.66
C PRO A 168 4.91 4.76 15.72
N PHE A 169 3.95 3.99 16.23
CA PHE A 169 2.96 3.26 15.44
C PHE A 169 1.53 3.73 15.70
N MET A 170 0.60 3.27 14.88
CA MET A 170 -0.80 3.64 14.97
C MET A 170 -1.39 3.30 16.34
N MET A 171 -2.42 4.04 16.73
CA MET A 171 -3.18 3.85 17.97
C MET A 171 -2.35 3.98 19.26
N GLY A 172 -1.23 4.71 19.21
CA GLY A 172 -0.34 4.91 20.35
C GLY A 172 0.47 3.68 20.75
N SER A 173 0.70 2.75 19.81
CA SER A 173 1.44 1.52 20.08
C SER A 173 2.96 1.71 19.97
N SER A 174 3.70 1.01 20.82
CA SER A 174 5.17 0.90 20.72
C SER A 174 5.62 -0.14 19.69
N GLN A 175 4.71 -0.98 19.20
CA GLN A 175 4.97 -2.03 18.22
C GLN A 175 3.99 -1.93 17.04
N PRO A 176 4.41 -2.30 15.81
CA PRO A 176 3.54 -2.25 14.64
C PRO A 176 2.43 -3.30 14.70
N CYS A 177 1.30 -2.99 14.07
CA CYS A 177 0.24 -3.94 13.79
C CYS A 177 0.01 -4.08 12.27
N ILE A 178 -0.85 -5.00 11.84
CA ILE A 178 -1.15 -5.22 10.42
C ILE A 178 -1.73 -3.96 9.73
N ALA A 179 -2.38 -3.06 10.46
CA ALA A 179 -2.87 -1.81 9.89
C ALA A 179 -1.71 -0.85 9.54
N ASP A 180 -0.63 -0.83 10.34
CA ASP A 180 0.56 -0.03 10.04
C ASP A 180 1.17 -0.44 8.70
N LEU A 181 1.20 -1.72 8.36
CA LEU A 181 1.73 -2.21 7.09
C LEU A 181 0.93 -1.67 5.90
N LEU A 182 -0.40 -1.73 5.96
CA LEU A 182 -1.24 -1.24 4.86
C LEU A 182 -1.19 0.29 4.73
N VAL A 183 -1.16 1.01 5.85
CA VAL A 183 -1.04 2.48 5.84
C VAL A 183 0.32 2.92 5.32
N SER A 184 1.41 2.25 5.77
CA SER A 184 2.76 2.58 5.35
C SER A 184 2.97 2.45 3.85
N GLU A 185 2.43 1.40 3.24
CA GLU A 185 2.54 1.18 1.82
C GLU A 185 1.80 2.23 0.97
N VAL A 186 0.67 2.72 1.47
CA VAL A 186 -0.03 3.83 0.82
C VAL A 186 0.78 5.13 0.94
N CYS A 187 1.31 5.43 2.13
CA CYS A 187 2.13 6.62 2.36
C CYS A 187 3.43 6.58 1.54
N PHE A 188 4.12 5.44 1.50
CA PHE A 188 5.30 5.25 0.66
C PHE A 188 5.00 5.55 -0.81
N PHE A 189 3.90 5.04 -1.33
CA PHE A 189 3.51 5.25 -2.71
C PHE A 189 3.23 6.72 -3.00
N VAL A 190 2.46 7.39 -2.14
CA VAL A 190 2.11 8.82 -2.27
C VAL A 190 3.37 9.70 -2.29
N ASN A 191 4.37 9.39 -1.48
CA ASN A 191 5.62 10.14 -1.44
C ASN A 191 6.49 9.96 -2.69
N ASN A 192 6.32 8.84 -3.41
CA ASN A 192 7.06 8.57 -4.64
C ASN A 192 6.31 9.02 -5.90
N VAL A 193 5.07 9.50 -5.77
CA VAL A 193 4.37 10.15 -6.87
C VAL A 193 4.85 11.59 -6.98
N ASP A 194 5.44 11.93 -8.13
CA ASP A 194 5.90 13.30 -8.42
C ASP A 194 4.74 14.30 -8.28
N PRO A 195 4.81 15.26 -7.34
CA PRO A 195 3.76 16.26 -7.15
C PRO A 195 3.48 17.11 -8.39
N ALA A 196 4.47 17.27 -9.28
CA ALA A 196 4.33 18.02 -10.53
C ALA A 196 3.44 17.29 -11.56
N ARG A 197 3.28 15.99 -11.40
CA ARG A 197 2.39 15.17 -12.25
C ARG A 197 0.94 15.17 -11.76
N VAL A 198 0.69 15.63 -10.54
CA VAL A 198 -0.67 15.83 -10.03
C VAL A 198 -1.18 17.17 -10.55
N PRO A 199 -2.31 17.24 -11.27
CA PRO A 199 -2.82 18.50 -11.82
C PRO A 199 -3.04 19.55 -10.71
N ASN A 200 -2.20 20.57 -10.66
CA ASN A 200 -2.36 21.71 -9.75
C ASN A 200 -2.88 22.91 -10.54
N PRO A 201 -4.15 23.27 -10.39
CA PRO A 201 -4.74 24.38 -11.13
C PRO A 201 -4.15 25.76 -10.76
N ALA A 202 -3.51 25.88 -9.59
CA ALA A 202 -2.84 27.12 -9.21
C ALA A 202 -1.59 27.42 -10.05
N LEU A 203 -1.03 26.40 -10.74
CA LEU A 203 0.13 26.59 -11.63
C LEU A 203 -0.28 26.85 -13.09
N SER A 204 -1.49 26.49 -13.51
CA SER A 204 -1.96 26.72 -14.89
C SER A 204 -2.37 28.17 -15.15
N THR A 205 -2.76 28.92 -14.12
CA THR A 205 -3.15 30.34 -14.24
C THR A 205 -1.99 31.33 -14.09
N ARG A 206 -0.79 30.87 -13.68
CA ARG A 206 0.39 31.74 -13.47
C ARG A 206 1.33 31.86 -14.67
N ARG A 207 0.95 31.43 -15.86
CA ARG A 207 1.80 31.56 -17.05
C ARG A 207 1.60 32.88 -17.84
N LYS A 208 0.89 33.85 -17.27
CA LYS A 208 0.84 35.24 -17.82
C LYS A 208 0.95 36.24 -16.67
N SER A 209 2.16 36.47 -16.16
CA SER A 209 2.67 37.77 -15.71
C SER A 209 4.04 37.60 -15.03
N SER A 210 5.03 38.20 -15.65
CA SER A 210 6.31 38.73 -15.19
C SER A 210 6.71 38.63 -13.73
N THR A 211 7.99 38.21 -13.57
CA THR A 211 8.99 38.71 -12.63
C THR A 211 8.53 39.21 -11.26
N SER A 212 8.84 38.45 -10.22
CA SER A 212 9.64 38.87 -9.08
C SER A 212 9.52 37.96 -7.86
N ARG A 213 10.67 37.75 -7.22
CA ARG A 213 10.93 37.40 -5.80
C ARG A 213 10.41 36.10 -5.21
N SER A 214 11.41 35.33 -4.86
CA SER A 214 11.47 34.33 -3.82
C SER A 214 10.36 34.42 -2.75
N SER A 215 9.58 33.33 -2.64
CA SER A 215 9.01 32.95 -1.35
C SER A 215 9.17 31.44 -1.18
N ARG A 216 10.15 31.10 -0.36
CA ARG A 216 10.27 29.78 0.26
C ARG A 216 9.03 29.54 1.14
N ARG A 217 8.02 28.92 0.59
CA ARG A 217 6.87 28.38 1.36
C ARG A 217 6.19 27.33 0.51
N SER A 218 6.58 26.10 0.63
CA SER A 218 5.73 24.91 0.50
C SER A 218 6.53 23.60 0.58
N THR A 219 7.18 23.36 1.70
CA THR A 219 7.80 22.05 2.01
C THR A 219 7.15 21.38 3.23
N ARG A 220 5.92 21.75 3.56
CA ARG A 220 5.23 21.18 4.73
C ARG A 220 4.26 20.04 4.44
N THR A 221 4.09 19.60 3.18
CA THR A 221 3.17 18.50 2.85
C THR A 221 3.86 17.11 2.83
N LEU A 222 5.18 17.08 3.04
CA LEU A 222 5.99 15.85 3.07
C LEU A 222 6.37 15.39 4.48
N GLY A 223 5.83 16.06 5.52
CA GLY A 223 6.10 15.74 6.92
C GLY A 223 5.30 14.56 7.49
N CYS A 224 4.36 14.02 6.75
CA CYS A 224 3.34 13.06 7.22
C CYS A 224 3.79 11.59 7.20
N LEU A 225 5.08 11.31 7.10
CA LEU A 225 5.54 9.94 7.31
C LEU A 225 5.63 9.67 8.81
N PRO A 226 5.12 8.53 9.29
CA PRO A 226 5.41 8.05 10.63
C PRO A 226 6.90 8.15 10.92
N ARG A 227 7.25 8.51 12.14
CA ARG A 227 8.65 8.80 12.55
C ARG A 227 9.61 7.66 12.19
N TRP A 228 9.14 6.41 12.23
CA TRP A 228 9.90 5.21 11.85
C TRP A 228 10.16 5.09 10.34
N MET A 229 9.30 5.62 9.46
CA MET A 229 9.59 5.70 8.02
C MET A 229 10.62 6.78 7.68
N ARG A 230 10.79 7.78 8.55
CA ARG A 230 11.81 8.83 8.36
C ARG A 230 13.22 8.35 8.68
N CYS A 231 13.35 7.31 9.51
CA CYS A 231 14.64 6.73 9.89
C CYS A 231 15.22 5.72 8.87
N SER A 232 14.44 5.22 7.92
CA SER A 232 14.92 4.28 6.89
C SER A 232 15.54 4.96 5.65
N GLY A 233 15.74 6.28 5.69
CA GLY A 233 16.32 7.05 4.59
C GLY A 233 17.85 6.97 4.44
N THR A 234 18.55 6.16 5.23
CA THR A 234 20.01 5.98 5.11
C THR A 234 20.34 4.55 4.66
N ILE A 235 19.88 4.18 3.47
CA ILE A 235 20.56 3.11 2.73
C ILE A 235 21.70 3.83 1.99
N THR A 236 22.87 3.78 2.59
CA THR A 236 24.14 4.17 1.98
C THR A 236 24.26 3.47 0.61
N ARG A 237 24.32 4.27 -0.44
CA ARG A 237 24.82 3.80 -1.74
C ARG A 237 26.25 3.32 -1.52
N GLY A 238 26.43 2.00 -1.49
CA GLY A 238 27.74 1.39 -1.59
C GLY A 238 28.37 1.83 -2.88
N SER A 239 29.46 2.57 -2.80
CA SER A 239 30.33 2.89 -3.93
C SER A 239 30.86 1.59 -4.52
N PRO A 240 30.92 1.44 -5.85
CA PRO A 240 31.67 0.34 -6.43
C PRO A 240 33.15 0.62 -6.18
N GLY A 241 33.76 -0.21 -5.36
CA GLY A 241 35.20 -0.21 -5.11
C GLY A 241 35.96 -0.74 -6.32
N SER A 242 36.99 -0.05 -6.64
CA SER A 242 38.08 -0.34 -7.59
C SER A 242 38.59 -1.77 -7.53
#